data_6ee333587d9ee7331eaec856799c3df8
#
_entry.id   6ee333587d9ee7331eaec856799c3df8
#
_cell.length_a   1.000
_cell.length_b   1.000
_cell.length_c   1.000
_cell.angle_alpha   90.00
_cell.angle_beta   90.00
_cell.angle_gamma   90.00
#
_symmetry.space_group_name_H-M   'P 1'
#
loop_
_entity.id
_entity.type
_entity.pdbx_description
1 polymer ?
#
loop_
_entity_poly.entity_id
_entity_poly.type
_entity_poly.pdbx_seq_one_letter_code
_entity_poly.pdbx_strand_id
1 'polypeptide(L)'
;MKLYSLLXFLLFIIVLQASAQYDIVVCGDDXVVILDGKEAEKGDTVIKWRWQVSEAASIPQQYQKWLFPLDECKSLEKGKKLLLTSSSGGVVLLXVATKKILFYAYAPMAHSAAPLPGNKIAVALSTHXKGNSIELYDVSEPEKVLYKDSLYSGHGVVWNKRRKRVFALGFDVLRCYQLKDAKTMHASLTLEKSWKLPSEGGHDLYAIDDNFMLITTHDNVYLFDIKKEKFTVFDLLADQHNVKSVNYNKRKKRLIYTQAEKSWWAYHVRIKNPDVAIPLPNIKVYKARVIE
;
A
#
# COMPACT_ATOMS: atom_id res chain seq x y z
N MET A 1 -37.03 29.69 -58.45
CA MET A 1 -35.89 29.61 -57.49
C MET A 1 -36.44 29.16 -56.16
N LYS A 2 -36.15 27.89 -55.77
CA LYS A 2 -36.54 27.37 -54.45
C LYS A 2 -35.32 27.37 -53.58
N LEU A 3 -35.37 28.13 -52.48
CA LEU A 3 -34.33 28.16 -51.43
C LEU A 3 -34.55 26.96 -50.53
N TYR A 4 -33.58 26.06 -50.48
CA TYR A 4 -33.56 24.98 -49.49
C TYR A 4 -32.78 25.46 -48.27
N SER A 5 -33.49 25.61 -47.16
CA SER A 5 -32.87 25.95 -45.86
C SER A 5 -32.31 24.64 -45.26
N LEU A 6 -31.01 24.59 -45.12
CA LEU A 6 -30.34 23.47 -44.50
C LEU A 6 -30.25 23.75 -42.99
N LEU A 7 -31.04 23.03 -42.21
CA LEU A 7 -31.05 23.17 -40.77
C LEU A 7 -30.06 22.13 -40.17
N UNK A 8 -28.90 22.32 -39.73
CA UNK A 8 -28.20 21.60 -39.23
C UNK A 8 -28.40 21.44 -38.01
N PHE A 9 -28.76 20.48 -37.67
CA PHE A 9 -28.93 19.97 -36.32
C PHE A 9 -27.55 19.66 -35.70
N LEU A 10 -27.07 20.50 -34.85
CA LEU A 10 -25.84 20.21 -34.07
C LEU A 10 -26.23 19.25 -32.95
N LEU A 11 -25.85 18.00 -33.09
CA LEU A 11 -25.96 17.02 -32.00
C LEU A 11 -24.83 17.29 -31.00
N PHE A 12 -25.17 17.86 -29.86
CA PHE A 12 -24.27 17.94 -28.70
C PHE A 12 -24.23 16.56 -28.05
N ILE A 13 -23.19 15.80 -28.35
CA ILE A 13 -22.94 14.55 -27.62
C ILE A 13 -22.35 14.94 -26.27
N ILE A 14 -23.18 14.95 -25.25
CA ILE A 14 -22.71 15.07 -23.85
C ILE A 14 -22.07 13.74 -23.49
N VAL A 15 -20.75 13.67 -23.60
CA VAL A 15 -20.01 12.53 -23.07
C VAL A 15 -20.01 12.68 -21.55
N LEU A 16 -20.97 12.03 -20.91
CA LEU A 16 -20.94 11.82 -19.48
C LEU A 16 -19.69 10.96 -19.20
N GLN A 17 -18.61 11.59 -18.81
CA GLN A 17 -17.47 10.88 -18.25
C GLN A 17 -17.91 10.32 -16.91
N ALA A 18 -18.32 9.06 -16.91
CA ALA A 18 -18.48 8.33 -15.66
C ALA A 18 -17.13 8.38 -14.98
N SER A 19 -17.04 9.08 -13.85
CA SER A 19 -15.80 9.07 -13.06
C SER A 19 -15.56 7.62 -12.65
N ALA A 20 -14.39 7.09 -13.00
CA ALA A 20 -14.03 5.73 -12.62
C ALA A 20 -14.23 5.57 -11.12
N GLN A 21 -15.04 4.61 -10.75
CA GLN A 21 -15.33 4.29 -9.36
C GLN A 21 -14.05 3.75 -8.71
N TYR A 22 -13.80 4.17 -7.49
CA TYR A 22 -12.69 3.66 -6.72
C TYR A 22 -13.15 3.44 -5.28
N ASP A 23 -12.45 2.58 -4.57
CA ASP A 23 -12.70 2.31 -3.17
C ASP A 23 -11.42 2.53 -2.37
N ILE A 24 -11.56 2.65 -1.05
CA ILE A 24 -10.43 2.86 -0.14
C ILE A 24 -10.44 1.72 0.88
N VAL A 25 -9.39 0.91 0.89
CA VAL A 25 -9.20 -0.10 1.93
C VAL A 25 -8.41 0.52 3.06
N VAL A 26 -8.86 0.32 4.29
CA VAL A 26 -8.28 0.91 5.51
C VAL A 26 -8.04 -0.20 6.53
N CYS A 27 -6.89 -0.20 7.16
CA CYS A 27 -6.60 -1.15 8.23
C CYS A 27 -6.11 -0.48 9.51
N GLY A 28 -6.39 -1.13 10.60
CA GLY A 28 -5.96 -0.75 11.92
C GLY A 28 -6.61 -1.65 12.96
N ASP A 29 -6.12 -1.62 14.18
CA ASP A 29 -6.62 -2.53 15.22
C ASP A 29 -6.73 -3.97 14.68
N ASP A 30 -7.91 -4.54 14.76
CA ASP A 30 -8.24 -5.87 14.24
C ASP A 30 -9.22 -5.82 13.06
N UNK A 31 -9.41 -4.74 12.27
CA UNK A 31 -10.32 -4.58 11.31
C UNK A 31 -9.70 -4.19 10.06
N VAL A 32 -10.15 -4.58 9.03
CA VAL A 32 -9.97 -4.05 7.68
C VAL A 32 -11.34 -3.69 7.12
N VAL A 33 -11.48 -2.49 6.59
CA VAL A 33 -12.75 -2.05 5.95
C VAL A 33 -12.45 -1.55 4.53
N ILE A 34 -13.45 -1.67 3.65
CA ILE A 34 -13.41 -1.05 2.33
C ILE A 34 -14.49 0.02 2.31
N LEU A 35 -14.10 1.26 2.08
CA LEU A 35 -14.97 2.43 2.01
C LEU A 35 -15.30 2.75 0.56
N ASP A 36 -16.54 3.23 0.35
CA ASP A 36 -16.93 3.79 -0.95
C ASP A 36 -16.16 5.10 -1.20
N GLY A 37 -15.39 5.15 -2.27
CA GLY A 37 -14.54 6.32 -2.58
C GLY A 37 -15.33 7.58 -2.92
N LYS A 38 -16.49 7.44 -3.57
CA LYS A 38 -17.32 8.61 -3.92
C LYS A 38 -17.96 9.23 -2.68
N GLU A 39 -18.43 8.40 -1.75
CA GLU A 39 -18.99 8.89 -0.50
C GLU A 39 -17.86 9.49 0.36
N ALA A 40 -16.68 8.89 0.34
CA ALA A 40 -15.49 9.42 1.02
C ALA A 40 -15.15 10.84 0.56
N GLU A 41 -15.25 11.14 -0.75
CA GLU A 41 -15.01 12.47 -1.29
C GLU A 41 -16.00 13.53 -0.74
N LYS A 42 -17.15 13.09 -0.26
CA LYS A 42 -18.16 13.95 0.39
C LYS A 42 -17.92 14.11 1.90
N GLY A 43 -16.97 13.36 2.44
CA GLY A 43 -16.70 13.31 3.88
C GLY A 43 -17.48 12.22 4.62
N ASP A 44 -18.14 11.34 3.89
CA ASP A 44 -19.01 10.31 4.48
C ASP A 44 -18.27 8.97 4.59
N THR A 45 -18.43 8.32 5.74
CA THR A 45 -17.87 6.99 6.01
C THR A 45 -18.90 5.93 5.64
N VAL A 46 -18.83 5.42 4.41
CA VAL A 46 -19.72 4.36 3.93
C VAL A 46 -18.89 3.08 3.73
N ILE A 47 -19.09 2.11 4.61
CA ILE A 47 -18.37 0.82 4.60
C ILE A 47 -19.12 -0.15 3.69
N LYS A 48 -18.43 -0.64 2.65
CA LYS A 48 -18.95 -1.60 1.68
C LYS A 48 -18.60 -3.05 2.05
N TRP A 49 -17.53 -3.22 2.84
CA TRP A 49 -17.01 -4.55 3.19
C TRP A 49 -16.18 -4.44 4.47
N ARG A 50 -16.17 -5.50 5.24
CA ARG A 50 -15.43 -5.58 6.50
C ARG A 50 -14.89 -6.99 6.71
N TRP A 51 -13.71 -7.07 7.31
CA TRP A 51 -13.10 -8.30 7.80
C TRP A 51 -12.45 -8.02 9.14
N GLN A 52 -12.58 -8.98 10.05
CA GLN A 52 -11.92 -8.91 11.36
C GLN A 52 -10.98 -10.09 11.55
N VAL A 53 -9.95 -9.89 12.36
CA VAL A 53 -8.93 -10.92 12.67
C VAL A 53 -9.59 -12.18 13.23
N SER A 54 -10.66 -12.05 14.01
CA SER A 54 -11.42 -13.20 14.55
C SER A 54 -11.99 -14.11 13.45
N GLU A 55 -12.13 -13.60 12.23
CA GLU A 55 -12.60 -14.41 11.09
C GLU A 55 -11.48 -15.29 10.49
N ALA A 56 -10.22 -15.14 10.94
CA ALA A 56 -9.08 -15.94 10.48
C ALA A 56 -9.06 -17.32 11.18
N ALA A 57 -10.16 -18.05 11.09
CA ALA A 57 -10.32 -19.34 11.79
C ALA A 57 -9.68 -20.52 11.06
N SER A 58 -9.33 -20.36 9.79
CA SER A 58 -8.75 -21.42 8.95
C SER A 58 -7.23 -21.58 9.09
N ILE A 59 -6.59 -20.72 9.89
CA ILE A 59 -5.13 -20.75 10.11
C ILE A 59 -4.84 -20.95 11.60
N PRO A 60 -3.59 -21.28 11.99
CA PRO A 60 -3.31 -21.58 13.40
C PRO A 60 -3.75 -20.46 14.35
N GLN A 61 -4.29 -20.85 15.50
CA GLN A 61 -4.93 -19.94 16.47
C GLN A 61 -4.03 -18.78 16.92
N GLN A 62 -2.72 -19.01 17.00
CA GLN A 62 -1.76 -17.96 17.40
C GLN A 62 -1.80 -16.73 16.49
N TYR A 63 -2.27 -16.89 15.25
CA TYR A 63 -2.40 -15.77 14.33
C TYR A 63 -3.44 -14.73 14.79
N GLN A 64 -4.37 -15.10 15.67
CA GLN A 64 -5.28 -14.14 16.30
C GLN A 64 -4.52 -13.02 17.02
N LYS A 65 -3.41 -13.35 17.68
CA LYS A 65 -2.54 -12.36 18.32
C LYS A 65 -1.61 -11.69 17.32
N TRP A 66 -1.06 -12.47 16.41
CA TRP A 66 -0.05 -11.97 15.47
C TRP A 66 -0.61 -11.04 14.40
N LEU A 67 -1.94 -11.01 14.23
CA LEU A 67 -2.61 -10.11 13.28
C LEU A 67 -3.18 -8.85 13.96
N PHE A 68 -2.75 -8.56 15.20
CA PHE A 68 -3.21 -7.37 15.93
C PHE A 68 -2.02 -6.60 16.49
N PRO A 69 -1.87 -5.29 16.16
CA PRO A 69 -2.68 -4.48 15.23
C PRO A 69 -2.27 -4.67 13.77
N LEU A 70 -3.20 -4.43 12.86
CA LEU A 70 -2.91 -4.47 11.42
C LEU A 70 -2.25 -3.16 10.98
N ASP A 71 -1.20 -3.29 10.15
CA ASP A 71 -0.38 -2.14 9.73
C ASP A 71 -0.38 -1.90 8.22
N GLU A 72 -0.71 -2.90 7.40
CA GLU A 72 -0.72 -2.76 5.95
C GLU A 72 -1.91 -3.52 5.35
N CYS A 73 -2.46 -2.98 4.26
CA CYS A 73 -3.63 -3.57 3.60
C CYS A 73 -3.58 -3.32 2.09
N LYS A 74 -2.57 -3.87 1.42
CA LYS A 74 -2.45 -3.68 -0.03
C LYS A 74 -3.51 -4.46 -0.80
N SER A 75 -4.19 -3.75 -1.70
CA SER A 75 -5.14 -4.34 -2.64
C SER A 75 -4.40 -4.95 -3.82
N LEU A 76 -4.77 -6.16 -4.19
CA LEU A 76 -4.23 -6.88 -5.34
C LEU A 76 -5.37 -7.24 -6.29
N GLU A 77 -5.03 -7.38 -7.58
CA GLU A 77 -5.96 -7.84 -8.60
C GLU A 77 -7.27 -7.01 -8.59
N LYS A 78 -7.14 -5.68 -8.54
CA LYS A 78 -8.28 -4.74 -8.56
C LYS A 78 -9.28 -5.01 -7.43
N GLY A 79 -8.77 -5.25 -6.23
CA GLY A 79 -9.60 -5.44 -5.04
C GLY A 79 -10.08 -6.86 -4.81
N LYS A 80 -9.66 -7.83 -5.62
CA LYS A 80 -10.06 -9.23 -5.41
C LYS A 80 -9.36 -9.86 -4.22
N LYS A 81 -8.16 -9.38 -3.91
CA LYS A 81 -7.35 -9.90 -2.79
C LYS A 81 -6.79 -8.75 -1.96
N LEU A 82 -6.55 -9.02 -0.69
CA LEU A 82 -5.86 -8.11 0.23
C LEU A 82 -4.65 -8.81 0.81
N LEU A 83 -3.52 -8.11 0.79
CA LEU A 83 -2.28 -8.56 1.43
C LEU A 83 -2.10 -7.70 2.68
N LEU A 84 -2.21 -8.32 3.85
CA LEU A 84 -2.21 -7.66 5.16
C LEU A 84 -0.95 -8.00 5.93
N THR A 85 -0.43 -7.02 6.68
CA THR A 85 0.64 -7.27 7.67
C THR A 85 0.28 -6.67 9.01
N SER A 86 0.97 -7.17 10.03
CA SER A 86 0.85 -6.70 11.41
C SER A 86 2.23 -6.58 12.04
N SER A 87 2.45 -5.52 12.82
CA SER A 87 3.68 -5.36 13.63
C SER A 87 3.83 -6.47 14.67
N SER A 88 2.75 -7.16 15.04
CA SER A 88 2.83 -8.35 15.90
C SER A 88 3.32 -9.59 15.15
N GLY A 89 3.48 -9.51 13.83
CA GLY A 89 4.17 -10.52 13.02
C GLY A 89 3.30 -11.29 12.04
N GLY A 90 2.01 -11.12 12.06
CA GLY A 90 1.14 -11.83 11.10
C GLY A 90 1.22 -11.22 9.71
N VAL A 91 1.28 -12.08 8.70
CA VAL A 91 1.13 -11.72 7.29
C VAL A 91 0.08 -12.65 6.70
N VAL A 92 -0.94 -12.12 6.02
CA VAL A 92 -1.95 -12.96 5.35
C VAL A 92 -2.32 -12.39 3.99
N LEU A 93 -2.65 -13.29 3.08
CA LEU A 93 -3.25 -12.99 1.79
C LEU A 93 -4.66 -13.57 1.81
N LEU A 94 -5.69 -12.76 1.56
CA LEU A 94 -7.07 -13.24 1.58
C LEU A 94 -7.89 -12.77 0.38
N UNK A 95 -8.86 -13.39 -0.11
CA UNK A 95 -9.69 -13.23 -1.01
C UNK A 95 -10.68 -12.45 -0.50
N VAL A 96 -11.13 -11.42 -1.03
CA VAL A 96 -12.15 -10.50 -0.54
C VAL A 96 -13.56 -11.13 -0.58
N ALA A 97 -13.91 -11.72 -1.70
CA ALA A 97 -15.26 -12.27 -1.92
C ALA A 97 -15.64 -13.37 -0.92
N THR A 98 -14.70 -14.22 -0.57
CA THR A 98 -14.94 -15.40 0.28
C THR A 98 -14.38 -15.27 1.69
N LYS A 99 -13.52 -14.29 1.90
CA LYS A 99 -12.74 -14.10 3.14
C LYS A 99 -11.81 -15.28 3.44
N LYS A 100 -11.56 -16.15 2.44
CA LYS A 100 -10.66 -17.28 2.57
C LYS A 100 -9.22 -16.78 2.62
N ILE A 101 -8.41 -17.29 3.56
CA ILE A 101 -6.98 -17.01 3.64
C ILE A 101 -6.26 -17.95 2.69
N LEU A 102 -5.48 -17.36 1.78
CA LEU A 102 -4.73 -18.07 0.73
C LEU A 102 -3.28 -18.32 1.13
N PHE A 103 -2.75 -17.52 2.06
CA PHE A 103 -1.37 -17.61 2.54
C PHE A 103 -1.29 -16.96 3.91
N TYR A 104 -0.41 -17.48 4.75
CA TYR A 104 -0.09 -16.88 6.04
C TYR A 104 1.38 -17.13 6.37
N ALA A 105 1.99 -16.24 7.16
CA ALA A 105 3.35 -16.38 7.65
C ALA A 105 3.55 -15.54 8.91
N TYR A 106 4.51 -15.96 9.74
CA TYR A 106 4.96 -15.18 10.88
C TYR A 106 6.24 -14.43 10.49
N ALA A 107 6.16 -13.11 10.42
CA ALA A 107 7.26 -12.20 10.07
C ALA A 107 7.26 -11.07 11.10
N PRO A 108 8.04 -11.17 12.20
CA PRO A 108 7.95 -10.24 13.33
C PRO A 108 8.22 -8.79 12.89
N MET A 109 7.34 -7.88 13.32
CA MET A 109 7.36 -6.47 12.95
C MET A 109 7.15 -6.24 11.44
N ALA A 110 6.32 -7.06 10.80
CA ALA A 110 5.97 -6.85 9.38
C ALA A 110 5.21 -5.54 9.20
N HIS A 111 5.77 -4.62 8.42
CA HIS A 111 5.17 -3.29 8.16
C HIS A 111 4.76 -3.07 6.72
N SER A 112 5.16 -3.94 5.81
CA SER A 112 4.73 -3.87 4.41
C SER A 112 4.99 -5.20 3.73
N ALA A 113 4.15 -5.50 2.73
CA ALA A 113 4.35 -6.68 1.89
C ALA A 113 3.98 -6.33 0.45
N ALA A 114 4.53 -7.05 -0.51
CA ALA A 114 4.22 -6.87 -1.93
C ALA A 114 4.22 -8.21 -2.67
N PRO A 115 3.27 -8.38 -3.61
CA PRO A 115 3.31 -9.54 -4.48
C PRO A 115 4.44 -9.39 -5.51
N LEU A 116 5.11 -10.48 -5.80
CA LEU A 116 6.18 -10.54 -6.79
C LEU A 116 5.84 -11.62 -7.83
N PRO A 117 6.48 -11.58 -9.01
CA PRO A 117 6.33 -12.66 -10.00
C PRO A 117 6.68 -14.03 -9.41
N GLY A 118 6.11 -15.08 -10.00
CA GLY A 118 6.40 -16.45 -9.60
C GLY A 118 5.71 -16.87 -8.31
N ASN A 119 4.55 -16.28 -8.00
CA ASN A 119 3.76 -16.61 -6.81
C ASN A 119 4.49 -16.27 -5.51
N LYS A 120 5.35 -15.24 -5.55
CA LYS A 120 6.16 -14.84 -4.40
C LYS A 120 5.56 -13.63 -3.68
N ILE A 121 5.91 -13.50 -2.41
CA ILE A 121 5.60 -12.32 -1.58
C ILE A 121 6.90 -11.86 -0.93
N ALA A 122 7.17 -10.56 -1.01
CA ALA A 122 8.24 -9.93 -0.24
C ALA A 122 7.61 -9.23 0.97
N VAL A 123 8.24 -9.33 2.13
CA VAL A 123 7.80 -8.69 3.38
C VAL A 123 8.95 -7.86 3.94
N ALA A 124 8.65 -6.61 4.32
CA ALA A 124 9.60 -5.72 5.01
C ALA A 124 9.31 -5.76 6.51
N LEU A 125 10.31 -6.12 7.30
CA LEU A 125 10.22 -6.29 8.75
C LEU A 125 10.98 -5.17 9.46
N SER A 126 10.30 -4.50 10.38
CA SER A 126 10.88 -3.40 11.16
C SER A 126 11.70 -3.92 12.35
N THR A 127 11.92 -3.07 13.35
CA THR A 127 12.85 -3.31 14.46
C THR A 127 12.39 -4.41 15.42
N HIS A 128 13.15 -5.50 15.38
CA HIS A 128 12.93 -6.67 16.23
C HIS A 128 14.17 -7.57 16.12
N UNK A 129 14.29 -8.25 16.87
CA UNK A 129 15.28 -9.10 16.95
C UNK A 129 15.46 -9.96 15.85
N LYS A 130 14.41 -10.51 15.51
CA LYS A 130 14.30 -11.37 14.32
C LYS A 130 13.83 -10.59 13.08
N GLY A 131 13.60 -9.31 13.21
CA GLY A 131 13.18 -8.41 12.11
C GLY A 131 14.38 -7.76 11.43
N ASN A 132 14.26 -6.45 11.16
CA ASN A 132 15.29 -5.65 10.49
C ASN A 132 15.73 -6.31 9.19
N SER A 133 14.74 -6.66 8.35
CA SER A 133 15.01 -7.46 7.15
C SER A 133 13.96 -7.29 6.07
N ILE A 134 14.31 -7.78 4.89
CA ILE A 134 13.36 -8.10 3.85
C ILE A 134 13.39 -9.63 3.67
N GLU A 135 12.21 -10.24 3.61
CA GLU A 135 12.07 -11.69 3.48
C GLU A 135 11.22 -12.04 2.26
N LEU A 136 11.50 -13.20 1.65
CA LEU A 136 10.70 -13.75 0.55
C LEU A 136 9.99 -15.03 0.99
N TYR A 137 8.76 -15.18 0.50
CA TYR A 137 7.91 -16.35 0.71
C TYR A 137 7.31 -16.80 -0.62
N ASP A 138 6.87 -18.04 -0.68
CA ASP A 138 6.02 -18.56 -1.77
C ASP A 138 4.60 -18.76 -1.22
N VAL A 139 3.60 -18.32 -1.97
CA VAL A 139 2.19 -18.43 -1.54
C VAL A 139 1.79 -19.91 -1.30
N SER A 140 2.39 -20.84 -2.02
CA SER A 140 2.10 -22.29 -1.86
C SER A 140 2.76 -22.93 -0.62
N GLU A 141 3.68 -22.21 0.05
CA GLU A 141 4.42 -22.73 1.22
C GLU A 141 4.28 -21.78 2.41
N PRO A 142 3.10 -21.74 3.08
CA PRO A 142 2.92 -20.89 4.26
C PRO A 142 4.04 -21.07 5.29
N GLU A 143 4.40 -19.97 5.94
CA GLU A 143 5.38 -19.91 7.04
C GLU A 143 6.83 -20.18 6.62
N LYS A 144 7.10 -20.55 5.38
CA LYS A 144 8.45 -20.90 4.93
C LYS A 144 9.18 -19.69 4.35
N VAL A 145 10.21 -19.23 5.03
CA VAL A 145 11.09 -18.16 4.53
C VAL A 145 12.01 -18.77 3.46
N LEU A 146 11.97 -18.25 2.24
CA LEU A 146 12.85 -18.69 1.14
C LEU A 146 14.17 -17.92 1.15
N TYR A 147 14.15 -16.66 1.55
CA TYR A 147 15.30 -15.77 1.47
C TYR A 147 15.14 -14.64 2.48
N LYS A 148 16.26 -14.17 3.01
CA LYS A 148 16.29 -13.05 3.95
C LYS A 148 17.54 -12.22 3.72
N ASP A 149 17.38 -10.87 3.70
CA ASP A 149 18.49 -9.93 3.71
C ASP A 149 18.24 -8.87 4.78
N SER A 150 19.30 -8.32 5.33
CA SER A 150 19.20 -7.28 6.36
C SER A 150 18.62 -5.99 5.76
N LEU A 151 17.72 -5.32 6.48
CA LEU A 151 17.17 -4.01 6.12
C LEU A 151 16.70 -3.36 7.41
N TYR A 152 17.52 -2.49 7.99
CA TYR A 152 17.21 -1.88 9.29
C TYR A 152 15.88 -1.13 9.22
N SER A 153 14.97 -1.49 10.13
CA SER A 153 13.62 -0.91 10.22
C SER A 153 12.87 -0.93 8.88
N GLY A 154 12.75 -2.11 8.28
CA GLY A 154 12.06 -2.27 6.99
C GLY A 154 10.59 -1.86 7.09
N HIS A 155 10.15 -0.89 6.27
CA HIS A 155 8.81 -0.31 6.35
C HIS A 155 8.06 -0.27 5.02
N GLY A 156 8.72 -0.52 3.91
CA GLY A 156 8.04 -0.49 2.61
C GLY A 156 8.65 -1.46 1.62
N VAL A 157 7.82 -2.03 0.77
CA VAL A 157 8.30 -2.85 -0.35
C VAL A 157 7.33 -2.73 -1.51
N VAL A 158 7.85 -2.53 -2.72
CA VAL A 158 7.06 -2.48 -3.95
C VAL A 158 7.78 -3.22 -5.08
N TRP A 159 7.00 -3.78 -6.00
CA TRP A 159 7.50 -4.38 -7.24
C TRP A 159 7.32 -3.40 -8.38
N ASN A 160 8.41 -3.03 -9.05
CA ASN A 160 8.36 -2.25 -10.29
C ASN A 160 8.34 -3.22 -11.47
N LYS A 161 7.17 -3.38 -12.06
CA LYS A 161 6.94 -4.36 -13.12
C LYS A 161 7.77 -4.07 -14.38
N ARG A 162 7.86 -2.79 -14.77
CA ARG A 162 8.59 -2.39 -15.98
C ARG A 162 10.09 -2.64 -15.85
N ARG A 163 10.65 -2.27 -14.69
CA ARG A 163 12.08 -2.45 -14.43
C ARG A 163 12.45 -3.86 -13.96
N LYS A 164 11.44 -4.64 -13.57
CA LYS A 164 11.61 -5.98 -12.97
C LYS A 164 12.52 -5.90 -11.75
N ARG A 165 12.19 -4.97 -10.84
CA ARG A 165 12.98 -4.71 -9.62
C ARG A 165 12.08 -4.61 -8.40
N VAL A 166 12.62 -5.03 -7.27
CA VAL A 166 12.02 -4.81 -5.95
C VAL A 166 12.66 -3.58 -5.34
N PHE A 167 11.83 -2.63 -4.90
CA PHE A 167 12.31 -1.50 -4.10
C PHE A 167 11.86 -1.72 -2.66
N ALA A 168 12.77 -1.46 -1.72
CA ALA A 168 12.51 -1.64 -0.29
C ALA A 168 12.99 -0.44 0.51
N LEU A 169 12.18 -0.02 1.47
CA LEU A 169 12.41 1.14 2.32
C LEU A 169 12.80 0.70 3.71
N GLY A 170 13.94 1.18 4.19
CA GLY A 170 14.39 1.04 5.56
C GLY A 170 14.30 2.37 6.32
N PHE A 171 15.00 2.46 7.45
CA PHE A 171 15.00 3.62 8.33
C PHE A 171 15.46 4.90 7.61
N ASP A 172 16.62 4.80 6.93
CA ASP A 172 17.26 5.95 6.26
C ASP A 172 17.75 5.57 4.86
N VAL A 173 17.19 4.50 4.28
CA VAL A 173 17.69 3.95 3.03
C VAL A 173 16.55 3.46 2.13
N LEU A 174 16.68 3.74 0.83
CA LEU A 174 15.90 3.10 -0.22
C LEU A 174 16.83 2.14 -0.95
N ARG A 175 16.42 0.89 -1.12
CA ARG A 175 17.20 -0.13 -1.83
C ARG A 175 16.47 -0.64 -3.06
N CYS A 176 17.24 -1.03 -4.06
CA CYS A 176 16.77 -1.65 -5.30
C CYS A 176 17.41 -3.01 -5.45
N TYR A 177 16.59 -4.04 -5.65
CA TYR A 177 17.05 -5.43 -5.77
C TYR A 177 16.59 -6.03 -7.09
N GLN A 178 17.40 -6.91 -7.62
CA GLN A 178 17.04 -7.84 -8.68
C GLN A 178 16.44 -9.10 -8.05
N LEU A 179 15.28 -9.54 -8.56
CA LEU A 179 14.67 -10.80 -8.15
C LEU A 179 15.24 -11.92 -9.00
N LYS A 180 15.81 -12.93 -8.34
CA LYS A 180 16.42 -14.11 -8.98
C LYS A 180 15.56 -15.32 -8.75
N ASP A 181 15.55 -16.23 -9.75
CA ASP A 181 14.90 -17.54 -9.67
C ASP A 181 13.44 -17.51 -9.19
N ALA A 182 12.71 -16.46 -9.61
CA ALA A 182 11.36 -16.17 -9.14
C ALA A 182 10.38 -17.34 -9.26
N LYS A 183 10.56 -18.22 -10.25
CA LYS A 183 9.64 -19.34 -10.51
C LYS A 183 9.97 -20.60 -9.70
N THR A 184 10.99 -20.54 -8.85
CA THR A 184 11.47 -21.71 -8.07
C THR A 184 11.40 -21.43 -6.57
N MET A 185 11.64 -22.45 -5.77
CA MET A 185 11.74 -22.34 -4.31
C MET A 185 13.10 -21.79 -3.84
N HIS A 186 13.99 -21.49 -4.79
CA HIS A 186 15.31 -20.86 -4.53
C HIS A 186 15.28 -19.36 -4.87
N ALA A 187 14.09 -18.76 -4.95
CA ALA A 187 13.95 -17.33 -5.21
C ALA A 187 14.77 -16.52 -4.20
N SER A 188 15.45 -15.49 -4.69
CA SER A 188 16.34 -14.67 -3.86
C SER A 188 16.39 -13.22 -4.40
N LEU A 189 16.99 -12.33 -3.61
CA LEU A 189 17.19 -10.93 -3.99
C LEU A 189 18.67 -10.63 -4.06
N THR A 190 19.09 -9.91 -5.11
CA THR A 190 20.44 -9.39 -5.23
C THR A 190 20.38 -7.87 -5.16
N LEU A 191 21.03 -7.29 -4.16
CA LEU A 191 21.08 -5.82 -4.00
C LEU A 191 21.86 -5.21 -5.17
N GLU A 192 21.24 -4.25 -5.86
CA GLU A 192 21.88 -3.54 -6.97
C GLU A 192 22.26 -2.11 -6.59
N LYS A 193 21.38 -1.41 -5.89
CA LYS A 193 21.58 0.00 -5.56
C LYS A 193 21.00 0.32 -4.20
N SER A 194 21.60 1.32 -3.54
CA SER A 194 21.14 1.90 -2.29
C SER A 194 21.24 3.41 -2.37
N TRP A 195 20.23 4.10 -1.84
CA TRP A 195 20.24 5.56 -1.75
C TRP A 195 19.90 5.96 -0.31
N LYS A 196 20.70 6.85 0.26
CA LYS A 196 20.37 7.42 1.57
C LYS A 196 19.18 8.37 1.42
N LEU A 197 18.21 8.29 2.34
CA LEU A 197 17.05 9.19 2.33
C LEU A 197 17.47 10.60 2.80
N PRO A 198 16.77 11.65 2.34
CA PRO A 198 17.04 13.01 2.84
C PRO A 198 16.74 13.21 4.33
N SER A 199 15.85 12.38 4.92
CA SER A 199 15.58 12.35 6.36
C SER A 199 15.28 10.94 6.82
N GLU A 200 15.31 10.72 8.13
CA GLU A 200 15.20 9.40 8.75
C GLU A 200 13.75 8.99 9.02
N GLY A 201 13.59 7.72 9.35
CA GLY A 201 12.31 7.17 9.78
C GLY A 201 11.35 6.90 8.62
N GLY A 202 11.81 6.14 7.63
CA GLY A 202 10.95 5.73 6.52
C GLY A 202 9.70 5.00 7.02
N HIS A 203 8.51 5.41 6.54
CA HIS A 203 7.23 4.82 6.94
C HIS A 203 6.48 4.18 5.78
N ASP A 204 6.45 4.80 4.60
CA ASP A 204 5.72 4.26 3.46
C ASP A 204 6.49 4.44 2.16
N LEU A 205 6.30 3.47 1.28
CA LEU A 205 6.86 3.46 -0.07
C LEU A 205 5.71 3.18 -1.04
N TYR A 206 5.44 4.11 -1.93
CA TYR A 206 4.32 4.03 -2.87
C TYR A 206 4.79 4.32 -4.29
N ALA A 207 4.52 3.41 -5.22
CA ALA A 207 4.82 3.60 -6.64
C ALA A 207 3.71 4.43 -7.29
N ILE A 208 4.02 5.65 -7.72
CA ILE A 208 3.07 6.48 -8.49
C ILE A 208 2.91 5.86 -9.89
N ASP A 209 4.03 5.51 -10.50
CA ASP A 209 4.10 4.90 -11.83
C ASP A 209 5.46 4.18 -11.97
N ASP A 210 5.82 3.80 -13.19
CA ASP A 210 7.08 3.09 -13.44
C ASP A 210 8.33 3.93 -13.17
N ASN A 211 8.20 5.26 -13.08
CA ASN A 211 9.33 6.19 -12.99
C ASN A 211 9.42 6.95 -11.67
N PHE A 212 8.35 7.01 -10.90
CA PHE A 212 8.28 7.84 -9.69
C PHE A 212 7.70 7.08 -8.52
N MET A 213 8.28 7.32 -7.34
CA MET A 213 7.77 6.79 -6.07
C MET A 213 7.62 7.91 -5.06
N LEU A 214 6.69 7.76 -4.12
CA LEU A 214 6.59 8.59 -2.92
C LEU A 214 7.17 7.81 -1.75
N ILE A 215 7.91 8.51 -0.91
CA ILE A 215 8.53 7.98 0.30
C ILE A 215 8.16 8.91 1.44
N THR A 216 7.56 8.36 2.49
CA THR A 216 7.25 9.14 3.70
C THR A 216 8.28 8.81 4.78
N THR A 217 8.64 9.84 5.55
CA THR A 217 9.59 9.73 6.67
C THR A 217 8.98 10.36 7.91
N HIS A 218 9.74 10.37 9.03
CA HIS A 218 9.31 11.09 10.23
C HIS A 218 9.01 12.57 9.93
N ASP A 219 9.81 13.21 9.09
CA ASP A 219 9.83 14.66 8.94
C ASP A 219 9.16 15.18 7.66
N ASN A 220 9.06 14.36 6.61
CA ASN A 220 8.62 14.90 5.31
C ASN A 220 8.15 13.77 4.38
N VAL A 221 7.67 14.16 3.21
CA VAL A 221 7.32 13.26 2.12
C VAL A 221 8.13 13.66 0.90
N TYR A 222 8.74 12.67 0.26
CA TYR A 222 9.64 12.88 -0.89
C TYR A 222 9.13 12.16 -2.13
N LEU A 223 9.33 12.81 -3.26
CA LEU A 223 9.20 12.21 -4.59
C LEU A 223 10.58 11.69 -4.99
N PHE A 224 10.68 10.42 -5.36
CA PHE A 224 11.91 9.83 -5.89
C PHE A 224 11.75 9.58 -7.38
N ASP A 225 12.59 10.25 -8.18
CA ASP A 225 12.71 10.02 -9.62
C ASP A 225 13.71 8.87 -9.83
N ILE A 226 13.20 7.71 -10.24
CA ILE A 226 14.00 6.49 -10.37
C ILE A 226 15.08 6.66 -11.45
N LYS A 227 14.76 7.35 -12.54
CA LYS A 227 15.70 7.54 -13.66
C LYS A 227 16.85 8.49 -13.29
N LYS A 228 16.51 9.57 -12.60
CA LYS A 228 17.52 10.58 -12.18
C LYS A 228 18.18 10.21 -10.85
N GLU A 229 17.64 9.22 -10.15
CA GLU A 229 18.09 8.79 -8.82
C GLU A 229 18.11 9.97 -7.83
N LYS A 230 17.03 10.76 -7.83
CA LYS A 230 16.97 12.02 -7.07
C LYS A 230 15.68 12.13 -6.26
N PHE A 231 15.84 12.58 -5.01
CA PHE A 231 14.73 12.91 -4.11
C PHE A 231 14.44 14.40 -4.19
N THR A 232 13.14 14.74 -4.21
CA THR A 232 12.67 16.13 -4.04
C THR A 232 11.50 16.12 -3.06
N VAL A 233 11.28 17.21 -2.34
CA VAL A 233 10.13 17.32 -1.44
C VAL A 233 8.85 17.23 -2.30
N PHE A 234 7.86 16.46 -1.81
CA PHE A 234 6.57 16.34 -2.48
C PHE A 234 5.66 17.47 -2.02
N ASP A 235 5.43 18.44 -2.89
CA ASP A 235 4.78 19.70 -2.57
C ASP A 235 3.43 19.57 -1.85
N LEU A 236 2.61 18.58 -2.25
CA LEU A 236 1.27 18.41 -1.65
C LEU A 236 1.32 18.03 -0.16
N LEU A 237 2.44 17.46 0.29
CA LEU A 237 2.65 17.07 1.69
C LEU A 237 3.96 17.62 2.25
N ALA A 238 4.43 18.76 1.72
CA ALA A 238 5.65 19.41 2.22
C ALA A 238 5.53 19.69 3.71
N ASP A 239 6.58 19.33 4.45
CA ASP A 239 6.69 19.54 5.90
C ASP A 239 5.60 18.84 6.73
N GLN A 240 4.99 17.79 6.17
CA GLN A 240 4.07 16.95 6.92
C GLN A 240 4.83 15.82 7.61
N HIS A 241 4.66 15.72 8.92
CA HIS A 241 5.34 14.76 9.78
C HIS A 241 4.50 13.49 9.93
N ASN A 242 5.18 12.35 10.04
CA ASN A 242 4.55 11.08 10.42
C ASN A 242 3.38 10.67 9.53
N VAL A 243 3.52 10.88 8.23
CA VAL A 243 2.57 10.35 7.24
C VAL A 243 2.81 8.85 7.12
N LYS A 244 1.77 8.04 7.40
CA LYS A 244 1.89 6.57 7.51
C LYS A 244 1.58 5.85 6.20
N SER A 245 0.76 6.44 5.34
CA SER A 245 0.51 5.92 4.00
C SER A 245 0.16 7.03 3.03
N VAL A 246 0.53 6.81 1.77
CA VAL A 246 0.20 7.72 0.66
C VAL A 246 -0.27 6.93 -0.55
N ASN A 247 -1.23 7.51 -1.29
CA ASN A 247 -1.73 7.00 -2.57
C ASN A 247 -1.99 8.22 -3.45
N TYR A 248 -1.31 8.31 -4.57
CA TYR A 248 -1.40 9.50 -5.41
C TYR A 248 -1.78 9.14 -6.85
N ASN A 249 -2.96 9.60 -7.25
CA ASN A 249 -3.40 9.51 -8.65
C ASN A 249 -2.93 10.77 -9.37
N LYS A 250 -1.86 10.66 -10.14
CA LYS A 250 -1.20 11.77 -10.85
C LYS A 250 -2.15 12.47 -11.83
N ARG A 251 -2.97 11.69 -12.55
CA ARG A 251 -3.88 12.23 -13.57
C ARG A 251 -4.98 13.09 -12.93
N LYS A 252 -5.53 12.64 -11.80
CA LYS A 252 -6.59 13.35 -11.08
C LYS A 252 -6.03 14.34 -10.05
N LYS A 253 -4.74 14.29 -9.81
CA LYS A 253 -4.04 15.05 -8.74
C LYS A 253 -4.68 14.77 -7.37
N ARG A 254 -5.28 13.58 -7.21
CA ARG A 254 -5.93 13.20 -5.95
C ARG A 254 -4.95 12.42 -5.07
N LEU A 255 -4.82 12.88 -3.85
CA LEU A 255 -3.96 12.26 -2.85
C LEU A 255 -4.83 11.70 -1.73
N ILE A 256 -4.62 10.44 -1.36
CA ILE A 256 -5.29 9.80 -0.22
C ILE A 256 -4.21 9.31 0.73
N TYR A 257 -4.29 9.72 2.01
CA TYR A 257 -3.20 9.45 2.94
C TYR A 257 -3.70 9.30 4.38
N THR A 258 -2.87 8.71 5.22
CA THR A 258 -3.06 8.67 6.66
C THR A 258 -1.87 9.36 7.32
N GLN A 259 -2.13 10.07 8.41
CA GLN A 259 -1.11 10.81 9.17
C GLN A 259 -1.38 10.60 10.65
N ALA A 260 -0.33 10.30 11.41
CA ALA A 260 -0.45 10.06 12.85
C ALA A 260 -1.08 11.29 13.56
N GLU A 261 -2.07 11.03 14.39
CA GLU A 261 -2.79 12.04 15.17
C GLU A 261 -2.52 11.86 16.68
N LYS A 262 -2.46 10.62 17.13
CA LYS A 262 -2.15 10.30 18.52
C LYS A 262 -1.17 9.12 18.53
N SER A 263 0.02 9.37 19.02
CA SER A 263 1.15 8.42 18.89
C SER A 263 1.36 8.15 17.37
N TRP A 264 1.32 6.91 16.92
CA TRP A 264 1.46 6.57 15.50
C TRP A 264 0.14 6.21 14.82
N TRP A 265 -0.99 6.46 15.47
CA TRP A 265 -2.33 6.10 14.96
C TRP A 265 -3.07 7.32 14.41
N ALA A 266 -3.88 7.08 13.36
CA ALA A 266 -4.80 8.06 12.79
C ALA A 266 -6.25 7.67 13.11
N TYR A 267 -7.13 8.67 13.10
CA TYR A 267 -8.58 8.47 13.26
C TYR A 267 -9.35 9.05 12.06
N HIS A 268 -8.61 9.45 11.04
CA HIS A 268 -9.14 9.93 9.77
C HIS A 268 -8.32 9.37 8.62
N VAL A 269 -9.00 9.10 7.52
CA VAL A 269 -8.35 9.00 6.21
C VAL A 269 -8.50 10.38 5.58
N ARG A 270 -7.43 10.92 5.02
CA ARG A 270 -7.42 12.27 4.45
C ARG A 270 -7.32 12.22 2.93
N ILE A 271 -8.08 13.09 2.27
CA ILE A 271 -8.04 13.26 0.83
C ILE A 271 -7.64 14.70 0.53
N LYS A 272 -6.76 14.90 -0.44
CA LYS A 272 -6.54 16.21 -1.07
C LYS A 272 -7.03 16.13 -2.51
N ASN A 273 -7.76 17.16 -2.92
CA ASN A 273 -8.39 17.30 -4.21
C ASN A 273 -9.47 16.21 -4.46
N PRO A 274 -10.62 16.31 -3.74
CA PRO A 274 -11.05 17.38 -2.85
C PRO A 274 -10.41 17.33 -1.47
N ASP A 275 -10.45 18.39 -0.70
CA ASP A 275 -9.83 18.50 0.63
C ASP A 275 -10.84 18.03 1.68
N VAL A 276 -10.67 16.80 2.17
CA VAL A 276 -11.62 16.11 3.04
C VAL A 276 -10.89 15.25 4.06
N ALA A 277 -11.43 15.19 5.29
CA ALA A 277 -11.02 14.24 6.33
C ALA A 277 -12.20 13.32 6.64
N ILE A 278 -12.03 12.03 6.43
CA ILE A 278 -13.07 11.01 6.62
C ILE A 278 -12.89 10.39 8.00
N PRO A 279 -13.84 10.60 8.94
CA PRO A 279 -13.64 10.11 10.30
C PRO A 279 -13.84 8.60 10.43
N LEU A 280 -12.95 7.98 11.18
CA LEU A 280 -13.02 6.56 11.56
C LEU A 280 -12.75 6.46 13.06
N PRO A 281 -13.64 7.00 13.91
CA PRO A 281 -13.36 7.16 15.34
C PRO A 281 -13.20 5.85 16.11
N ASN A 282 -13.68 4.75 15.57
CA ASN A 282 -13.67 3.44 16.23
C ASN A 282 -12.57 2.50 15.71
N ILE A 283 -11.66 3.03 14.89
CA ILE A 283 -10.52 2.25 14.36
C ILE A 283 -9.26 3.08 14.57
N LYS A 284 -8.26 2.51 15.22
CA LYS A 284 -6.91 3.12 15.24
C LYS A 284 -6.23 2.80 13.91
N VAL A 285 -6.46 3.67 12.94
CA VAL A 285 -6.01 3.48 11.57
C VAL A 285 -4.48 3.57 11.49
N TYR A 286 -3.86 2.68 10.72
CA TYR A 286 -2.45 2.80 10.39
C TYR A 286 -2.28 3.18 8.91
N LYS A 287 -2.75 2.34 7.98
CA LYS A 287 -2.63 2.64 6.54
C LYS A 287 -3.97 2.56 5.81
N ALA A 288 -4.03 3.30 4.72
CA ALA A 288 -5.11 3.24 3.73
C ALA A 288 -4.51 3.03 2.34
N ARG A 289 -5.23 2.26 1.49
CA ARG A 289 -4.81 1.99 0.12
C ARG A 289 -5.99 2.16 -0.82
N VAL A 290 -5.72 2.59 -2.05
CA VAL A 290 -6.76 2.81 -3.06
C VAL A 290 -6.93 1.56 -3.92
N ILE A 291 -8.19 1.22 -4.21
CA ILE A 291 -8.59 0.18 -5.17
C ILE A 291 -9.15 0.90 -6.40
N GLU A 292 -8.45 0.82 -7.56
CA GLU A 292 -8.86 1.44 -8.83
C GLU A 292 -9.01 0.40 -9.94
#